data_c48b0f2ff7a1ad88991321b3623732df
#
_entry.id   c48b0f2ff7a1ad88991321b3623732df
#
_cell.length_a   1.000
_cell.length_b   1.000
_cell.length_c   1.000
_cell.angle_alpha   90.00
_cell.angle_beta   90.00
_cell.angle_gamma   90.00
#
_symmetry.space_group_name_H-M   'P 1'
#
loop_
_entity.id
_entity.type
_entity.pdbx_description
1 polymer ?
#
loop_
_entity_poly.entity_id
_entity_poly.type
_entity_poly.pdbx_seq_one_letter_code
_entity_poly.pdbx_strand_id
1 'polypeptide(L)'
;MAQDVATPFGLTPLEWRFTEALALITLACLFVPLSRRLGLGTVIGYLLSGITAGVALTLSFTEDPQALLRFAEFGVVLFLFVIGLEFRPARLWAMRGTIFGRGLVQLAATSTALFLVVYAYGLDLTAAIIVCLGLGLSSTALVVKALDEAGDRASPFGQTTIGVLLFEDLSIVPLLLLVALLAPVAGAEATAASNITAVLTGIAAIVLLIGVARYALDPMFNVLARTRAPELMTAAALGVVIFASLIMALAGLSYAMGAFIAGVLLAESSYRHQVEADIEPFRGLFLGLFFVAVGMSLDLSAVARNWLLIVLAVPVLVTVKGVVVYLVNRLFGTEHDKAMRLGFALAQHGEFGFVLFAAAASAQVIDAELAAVMVSIVTISMALSSQNERLLAWLQPPARTATMDEDFADAGGTALIIGFGRFGQMVAQPLLVRNVPLTYLDSDADRVREAGRFGTRVYFGDGARRDVLAAAGAGSAELIAICTNGQGATDAIADLVMREFPQARLIVRAYDRIHAIQLLDRGVDDVVRETAASGMEMGARALALLGHDAEARVQAVRTARERDRARLERQRQAVGGARDREAAIGRILPQPVRRADENGSTDRAPPD
;
A
#
# COMPACT_ATOMS: atom_id res chain seq x y z
N MET A 1 13.82 -45.93 -19.10
CA MET A 1 14.93 -45.38 -19.88
C MET A 1 14.65 -43.87 -19.98
N ALA A 2 15.32 -43.10 -19.13
CA ALA A 2 15.24 -41.63 -19.24
C ALA A 2 16.07 -41.27 -20.47
N GLN A 3 15.45 -40.64 -21.45
CA GLN A 3 16.16 -40.02 -22.56
C GLN A 3 17.10 -38.97 -22.00
N ASP A 4 18.42 -39.13 -22.27
CA ASP A 4 19.43 -38.11 -22.02
C ASP A 4 19.07 -36.88 -22.89
N VAL A 5 18.30 -35.97 -22.31
CA VAL A 5 18.13 -34.65 -22.89
C VAL A 5 19.49 -33.97 -22.74
N ALA A 6 20.15 -33.75 -23.86
CA ALA A 6 21.44 -33.05 -23.89
C ALA A 6 21.23 -31.64 -23.36
N THR A 7 21.56 -31.40 -22.10
CA THR A 7 21.49 -30.08 -21.49
C THR A 7 22.55 -29.16 -22.11
N PRO A 8 22.26 -27.89 -22.36
CA PRO A 8 23.25 -26.93 -22.82
C PRO A 8 24.46 -26.91 -21.88
N PHE A 9 25.67 -26.79 -22.42
CA PHE A 9 26.93 -26.73 -21.67
C PHE A 9 27.37 -28.04 -20.98
N GLY A 10 26.75 -29.23 -21.29
CA GLY A 10 27.15 -30.52 -20.70
C GLY A 10 26.85 -30.64 -19.21
N LEU A 11 25.95 -29.84 -18.68
CA LEU A 11 25.48 -29.89 -17.29
C LEU A 11 24.58 -31.10 -17.07
N THR A 12 24.58 -31.63 -15.87
CA THR A 12 23.57 -32.62 -15.45
C THR A 12 22.19 -31.99 -15.39
N PRO A 13 21.08 -32.75 -15.52
CA PRO A 13 19.74 -32.21 -15.39
C PRO A 13 19.49 -31.43 -14.09
N LEU A 14 20.12 -31.83 -12.99
CA LEU A 14 20.03 -31.15 -11.71
C LEU A 14 20.78 -29.80 -11.74
N GLU A 15 22.01 -29.77 -12.25
CA GLU A 15 22.79 -28.54 -12.39
C GLU A 15 22.10 -27.53 -13.32
N TRP A 16 21.47 -28.03 -14.37
CA TRP A 16 20.66 -27.19 -15.25
C TRP A 16 19.48 -26.52 -14.51
N ARG A 17 18.75 -27.28 -13.69
CA ARG A 17 17.67 -26.73 -12.87
C ARG A 17 18.13 -25.65 -11.87
N PHE A 18 19.30 -25.86 -11.25
CA PHE A 18 19.89 -24.82 -10.38
C PHE A 18 20.28 -23.56 -11.17
N THR A 19 20.79 -23.74 -12.39
CA THR A 19 21.15 -22.61 -13.27
C THR A 19 19.91 -21.81 -13.67
N GLU A 20 18.81 -22.50 -14.01
CA GLU A 20 17.52 -21.87 -14.29
C GLU A 20 16.98 -21.07 -13.09
N ALA A 21 16.98 -21.68 -11.90
CA ALA A 21 16.55 -21.00 -10.67
C ALA A 21 17.43 -19.77 -10.36
N LEU A 22 18.76 -19.90 -10.51
CA LEU A 22 19.69 -18.78 -10.32
C LEU A 22 19.42 -17.65 -11.31
N ALA A 23 19.17 -17.98 -12.58
CA ALA A 23 18.85 -16.99 -13.61
C ALA A 23 17.56 -16.24 -13.29
N LEU A 24 16.48 -16.94 -12.89
CA LEU A 24 15.21 -16.35 -12.51
C LEU A 24 15.37 -15.41 -11.31
N ILE A 25 16.08 -15.83 -10.26
CA ILE A 25 16.34 -15.01 -9.08
C ILE A 25 17.17 -13.77 -9.48
N THR A 26 18.19 -13.94 -10.31
CA THR A 26 19.04 -12.83 -10.77
C THR A 26 18.25 -11.80 -11.56
N LEU A 27 17.41 -12.25 -12.48
CA LEU A 27 16.52 -11.35 -13.26
C LEU A 27 15.54 -10.61 -12.34
N ALA A 28 14.94 -11.30 -11.37
CA ALA A 28 14.07 -10.67 -10.39
C ALA A 28 14.81 -9.60 -9.56
N CYS A 29 16.02 -9.92 -9.08
CA CYS A 29 16.88 -8.98 -8.35
C CYS A 29 17.32 -7.78 -9.19
N LEU A 30 17.33 -7.89 -10.51
CA LEU A 30 17.65 -6.80 -11.43
C LEU A 30 16.42 -5.95 -11.76
N PHE A 31 15.34 -6.59 -12.22
CA PHE A 31 14.16 -5.87 -12.75
C PHE A 31 13.27 -5.29 -11.66
N VAL A 32 13.15 -5.92 -10.49
CA VAL A 32 12.29 -5.40 -9.41
C VAL A 32 12.80 -4.08 -8.85
N PRO A 33 14.09 -3.90 -8.47
CA PRO A 33 14.60 -2.60 -8.06
C PRO A 33 14.55 -1.55 -9.17
N LEU A 34 14.82 -1.96 -10.42
CA LEU A 34 14.74 -1.06 -11.58
C LEU A 34 13.31 -0.54 -11.79
N SER A 35 12.33 -1.45 -11.79
CA SER A 35 10.91 -1.12 -11.91
C SER A 35 10.44 -0.18 -10.79
N ARG A 36 10.87 -0.44 -9.54
CA ARG A 36 10.57 0.44 -8.40
C ARG A 36 11.18 1.83 -8.55
N ARG A 37 12.42 1.95 -9.05
CA ARG A 37 13.07 3.25 -9.33
C ARG A 37 12.35 4.04 -10.42
N LEU A 38 11.77 3.34 -11.40
CA LEU A 38 10.98 3.95 -12.48
C LEU A 38 9.54 4.28 -12.04
N GLY A 39 9.14 3.96 -10.81
CA GLY A 39 7.78 4.17 -10.30
C GLY A 39 6.74 3.17 -10.79
N LEU A 40 7.15 2.08 -11.46
CA LEU A 40 6.25 1.08 -12.07
C LEU A 40 5.74 0.01 -11.07
N GLY A 41 6.31 -0.04 -9.86
CA GLY A 41 5.94 -1.04 -8.86
C GLY A 41 6.64 -2.39 -8.99
N THR A 42 6.47 -3.25 -7.97
CA THR A 42 7.16 -4.56 -7.86
C THR A 42 6.62 -5.61 -8.82
N VAL A 43 5.30 -5.60 -9.04
CA VAL A 43 4.60 -6.58 -9.89
C VAL A 43 5.13 -6.55 -11.33
N ILE A 44 5.29 -5.35 -11.89
CA ILE A 44 5.83 -5.17 -13.25
C ILE A 44 7.27 -5.65 -13.33
N GLY A 45 8.08 -5.44 -12.27
CA GLY A 45 9.44 -5.96 -12.21
C GLY A 45 9.48 -7.49 -12.30
N TYR A 46 8.63 -8.19 -11.59
CA TYR A 46 8.51 -9.65 -11.68
C TYR A 46 8.01 -10.14 -13.04
N LEU A 47 7.00 -9.48 -13.61
CA LEU A 47 6.52 -9.80 -14.97
C LEU A 47 7.63 -9.63 -16.01
N LEU A 48 8.37 -8.52 -15.99
CA LEU A 48 9.50 -8.29 -16.90
C LEU A 48 10.61 -9.33 -16.71
N SER A 49 10.87 -9.75 -15.48
CA SER A 49 11.81 -10.84 -15.21
C SER A 49 11.38 -12.14 -15.89
N GLY A 50 10.09 -12.46 -15.78
CA GLY A 50 9.49 -13.64 -16.42
C GLY A 50 9.53 -13.58 -17.94
N ILE A 51 9.11 -12.45 -18.53
CA ILE A 51 9.16 -12.22 -19.97
C ILE A 51 10.61 -12.39 -20.49
N THR A 52 11.57 -11.76 -19.81
CA THR A 52 12.98 -11.84 -20.21
C THR A 52 13.50 -13.27 -20.10
N ALA A 53 13.14 -14.00 -19.05
CA ALA A 53 13.50 -15.40 -18.89
C ALA A 53 12.92 -16.28 -20.00
N GLY A 54 11.65 -16.09 -20.33
CA GLY A 54 10.97 -16.83 -21.40
C GLY A 54 11.57 -16.59 -22.79
N VAL A 55 12.03 -15.36 -23.06
CA VAL A 55 12.59 -15.01 -24.38
C VAL A 55 14.09 -15.30 -24.49
N ALA A 56 14.87 -14.93 -23.45
CA ALA A 56 16.32 -14.89 -23.56
C ALA A 56 17.01 -16.20 -23.14
N LEU A 57 16.35 -17.01 -22.31
CA LEU A 57 17.04 -18.10 -21.61
C LEU A 57 16.66 -19.50 -22.13
N THR A 58 15.77 -19.66 -23.13
CA THR A 58 15.34 -21.00 -23.62
C THR A 58 15.34 -22.05 -22.50
N LEU A 59 14.65 -21.72 -21.40
CA LEU A 59 14.62 -22.55 -20.20
C LEU A 59 13.83 -23.83 -20.49
N SER A 60 14.18 -24.94 -19.84
CA SER A 60 13.45 -26.21 -19.99
C SER A 60 11.98 -26.10 -19.59
N PHE A 61 11.60 -25.10 -18.77
CA PHE A 61 10.21 -24.76 -18.46
C PHE A 61 9.45 -24.16 -19.66
N THR A 62 10.12 -23.53 -20.62
CA THR A 62 9.47 -22.99 -21.84
C THR A 62 9.22 -24.07 -22.88
N GLU A 63 9.94 -25.21 -22.80
CA GLU A 63 9.72 -26.37 -23.66
C GLU A 63 8.51 -27.22 -23.23
N ASP A 64 8.12 -27.16 -21.94
CA ASP A 64 6.88 -27.79 -21.43
C ASP A 64 5.91 -26.71 -20.91
N PRO A 65 5.00 -26.18 -21.76
CA PRO A 65 3.99 -25.20 -21.32
C PRO A 65 3.11 -25.68 -20.16
N GLN A 66 2.90 -26.99 -20.04
CA GLN A 66 2.09 -27.54 -18.95
C GLN A 66 2.84 -27.55 -17.61
N ALA A 67 4.16 -27.77 -17.62
CA ALA A 67 4.98 -27.66 -16.41
C ALA A 67 5.01 -26.23 -15.90
N LEU A 68 5.11 -25.26 -16.81
CA LEU A 68 5.07 -23.85 -16.49
C LEU A 68 3.73 -23.43 -15.88
N LEU A 69 2.60 -23.86 -16.46
CA LEU A 69 1.28 -23.60 -15.92
C LEU A 69 1.11 -24.18 -14.51
N ARG A 70 1.56 -25.43 -14.26
CA ARG A 70 1.54 -26.03 -12.92
C ARG A 70 2.36 -25.24 -11.90
N PHE A 71 3.51 -24.70 -12.31
CA PHE A 71 4.33 -23.86 -11.46
C PHE A 71 3.64 -22.53 -11.15
N ALA A 72 2.97 -21.93 -12.13
CA ALA A 72 2.17 -20.73 -11.96
C ALA A 72 0.98 -20.98 -11.02
N GLU A 73 0.27 -22.11 -11.18
CA GLU A 73 -0.84 -22.50 -10.30
C GLU A 73 -0.41 -22.62 -8.84
N PHE A 74 0.76 -23.21 -8.57
CA PHE A 74 1.31 -23.27 -7.21
C PHE A 74 1.57 -21.87 -6.62
N GLY A 75 2.12 -20.96 -7.42
CA GLY A 75 2.30 -19.55 -7.03
C GLY A 75 0.97 -18.86 -6.72
N VAL A 76 -0.07 -19.09 -7.55
CA VAL A 76 -1.43 -18.58 -7.31
C VAL A 76 -2.02 -19.13 -6.02
N VAL A 77 -1.88 -20.42 -5.76
CA VAL A 77 -2.38 -21.08 -4.54
C VAL A 77 -1.79 -20.40 -3.30
N LEU A 78 -0.47 -20.23 -3.25
CA LEU A 78 0.19 -19.61 -2.11
C LEU A 78 -0.13 -18.11 -1.99
N PHE A 79 -0.23 -17.42 -3.11
CA PHE A 79 -0.60 -16.01 -3.13
C PHE A 79 -2.02 -15.78 -2.59
N LEU A 80 -3.00 -16.56 -3.06
CA LEU A 80 -4.39 -16.42 -2.61
C LEU A 80 -4.59 -16.86 -1.15
N PHE A 81 -3.80 -17.81 -0.65
CA PHE A 81 -3.77 -18.11 0.77
C PHE A 81 -3.36 -16.90 1.62
N VAL A 82 -2.27 -16.23 1.25
CA VAL A 82 -1.80 -15.03 1.97
C VAL A 82 -2.85 -13.93 1.94
N ILE A 83 -3.48 -13.72 0.79
CA ILE A 83 -4.61 -12.78 0.68
C ILE A 83 -5.74 -13.20 1.62
N GLY A 84 -6.12 -14.48 1.63
CA GLY A 84 -7.14 -14.99 2.55
C GLY A 84 -6.85 -14.68 4.01
N LEU A 85 -5.59 -14.75 4.45
CA LEU A 85 -5.17 -14.39 5.81
C LEU A 85 -5.40 -12.91 6.17
N GLU A 86 -5.39 -12.02 5.19
CA GLU A 86 -5.66 -10.58 5.41
C GLU A 86 -7.15 -10.29 5.64
N PHE A 87 -8.04 -11.18 5.22
CA PHE A 87 -9.48 -11.00 5.36
C PHE A 87 -9.94 -11.30 6.79
N ARG A 88 -10.33 -10.23 7.50
CA ARG A 88 -10.93 -10.31 8.84
C ARG A 88 -12.45 -10.19 8.74
N PRO A 89 -13.22 -11.26 8.93
CA PRO A 89 -14.68 -11.21 8.84
C PRO A 89 -15.32 -10.14 9.74
N ALA A 90 -14.80 -9.96 10.96
CA ALA A 90 -15.30 -8.93 11.87
C ALA A 90 -15.12 -7.50 11.32
N ARG A 91 -13.99 -7.20 10.66
CA ARG A 91 -13.74 -5.90 10.03
C ARG A 91 -14.61 -5.70 8.80
N LEU A 92 -14.77 -6.74 7.99
CA LEU A 92 -15.67 -6.73 6.83
C LEU A 92 -17.11 -6.44 7.26
N TRP A 93 -17.56 -7.06 8.34
CA TRP A 93 -18.90 -6.83 8.88
C TRP A 93 -19.10 -5.40 9.41
N ALA A 94 -18.09 -4.84 10.07
CA ALA A 94 -18.13 -3.45 10.54
C ALA A 94 -18.25 -2.44 9.38
N MET A 95 -17.63 -2.73 8.24
CA MET A 95 -17.62 -1.87 7.04
C MET A 95 -18.64 -2.32 5.97
N ARG A 96 -19.55 -3.23 6.28
CA ARG A 96 -20.45 -3.87 5.30
C ARG A 96 -21.22 -2.89 4.39
N GLY A 97 -21.61 -1.74 4.91
CA GLY A 97 -22.33 -0.72 4.12
C GLY A 97 -21.49 -0.11 3.00
N THR A 98 -20.21 0.13 3.25
CA THR A 98 -19.28 0.62 2.23
C THR A 98 -18.83 -0.50 1.30
N ILE A 99 -18.45 -1.65 1.86
CA ILE A 99 -17.95 -2.80 1.11
C ILE A 99 -19.03 -3.34 0.18
N PHE A 100 -20.15 -3.80 0.71
CA PHE A 100 -21.22 -4.42 -0.08
C PHE A 100 -22.17 -3.41 -0.74
N GLY A 101 -22.25 -2.16 -0.23
CA GLY A 101 -23.01 -1.10 -0.88
C GLY A 101 -22.26 -0.49 -2.05
N ARG A 102 -21.25 0.32 -1.78
CA ARG A 102 -20.49 1.03 -2.82
C ARG A 102 -19.64 0.10 -3.67
N GLY A 103 -18.93 -0.87 -3.03
CA GLY A 103 -18.05 -1.80 -3.74
C GLY A 103 -18.80 -2.65 -4.75
N LEU A 104 -19.95 -3.25 -4.35
CA LEU A 104 -20.78 -4.04 -5.26
C LEU A 104 -21.30 -3.20 -6.43
N VAL A 105 -21.88 -2.02 -6.14
CA VAL A 105 -22.43 -1.15 -7.19
C VAL A 105 -21.32 -0.69 -8.15
N GLN A 106 -20.15 -0.35 -7.62
CA GLN A 106 -19.02 0.08 -8.45
C GLN A 106 -18.51 -1.06 -9.34
N LEU A 107 -18.25 -2.25 -8.80
CA LEU A 107 -17.81 -3.40 -9.59
C LEU A 107 -18.86 -3.78 -10.64
N ALA A 108 -20.14 -3.86 -10.27
CA ALA A 108 -21.21 -4.18 -11.20
C ALA A 108 -21.35 -3.16 -12.33
N ALA A 109 -21.36 -1.86 -11.99
CA ALA A 109 -21.47 -0.80 -12.99
C ALA A 109 -20.25 -0.75 -13.93
N THR A 110 -19.04 -0.88 -13.36
CA THR A 110 -17.79 -0.90 -14.11
C THR A 110 -17.74 -2.11 -15.05
N SER A 111 -18.03 -3.31 -14.53
CA SER A 111 -18.06 -4.53 -15.34
C SER A 111 -19.12 -4.48 -16.44
N THR A 112 -20.30 -3.90 -16.15
CA THR A 112 -21.35 -3.72 -17.18
C THR A 112 -20.91 -2.77 -18.27
N ALA A 113 -20.29 -1.64 -17.94
CA ALA A 113 -19.80 -0.70 -18.94
C ALA A 113 -18.66 -1.30 -19.79
N LEU A 114 -17.72 -2.01 -19.16
CA LEU A 114 -16.65 -2.71 -19.86
C LEU A 114 -17.21 -3.86 -20.71
N PHE A 115 -18.23 -4.58 -20.24
CA PHE A 115 -18.91 -5.61 -21.02
C PHE A 115 -19.49 -5.05 -22.31
N LEU A 116 -20.16 -3.91 -22.26
CA LEU A 116 -20.71 -3.30 -23.48
C LEU A 116 -19.62 -2.96 -24.51
N VAL A 117 -18.45 -2.47 -24.06
CA VAL A 117 -17.31 -2.18 -24.93
C VAL A 117 -16.74 -3.46 -25.55
N VAL A 118 -16.47 -4.47 -24.71
CA VAL A 118 -15.82 -5.72 -25.13
C VAL A 118 -16.75 -6.57 -26.00
N TYR A 119 -18.03 -6.61 -25.65
CA TYR A 119 -19.05 -7.33 -26.44
C TYR A 119 -19.31 -6.66 -27.78
N ALA A 120 -19.34 -5.31 -27.84
CA ALA A 120 -19.44 -4.57 -29.08
C ALA A 120 -18.21 -4.75 -30.01
N TYR A 121 -17.05 -5.07 -29.43
CA TYR A 121 -15.86 -5.46 -30.21
C TYR A 121 -15.99 -6.83 -30.87
N GLY A 122 -16.91 -7.69 -30.40
CA GLY A 122 -17.23 -8.97 -31.01
C GLY A 122 -16.73 -10.21 -30.26
N LEU A 123 -16.35 -10.08 -28.98
CA LEU A 123 -16.09 -11.25 -28.14
C LEU A 123 -17.40 -12.03 -27.91
N ASP A 124 -17.28 -13.36 -27.83
CA ASP A 124 -18.41 -14.19 -27.42
C ASP A 124 -18.87 -13.87 -25.98
N LEU A 125 -20.11 -14.23 -25.68
CA LEU A 125 -20.75 -13.84 -24.42
C LEU A 125 -19.94 -14.28 -23.18
N THR A 126 -19.43 -15.52 -23.21
CA THR A 126 -18.71 -16.10 -22.07
C THR A 126 -17.37 -15.41 -21.85
N ALA A 127 -16.59 -15.23 -22.93
CA ALA A 127 -15.33 -14.51 -22.87
C ALA A 127 -15.54 -13.04 -22.45
N ALA A 128 -16.56 -12.36 -22.99
CA ALA A 128 -16.87 -10.98 -22.62
C ALA A 128 -17.21 -10.83 -21.14
N ILE A 129 -17.97 -11.77 -20.55
CA ILE A 129 -18.27 -11.75 -19.12
C ILE A 129 -16.99 -11.88 -18.27
N ILE A 130 -16.12 -12.84 -18.60
CA ILE A 130 -14.88 -13.05 -17.83
C ILE A 130 -13.93 -11.85 -17.97
N VAL A 131 -13.78 -11.35 -19.20
CA VAL A 131 -12.91 -10.21 -19.50
C VAL A 131 -13.38 -8.95 -18.75
N CYS A 132 -14.67 -8.61 -18.82
CA CYS A 132 -15.18 -7.40 -18.16
C CYS A 132 -15.09 -7.47 -16.63
N LEU A 133 -15.32 -8.65 -16.03
CA LEU A 133 -15.19 -8.86 -14.58
C LEU A 133 -13.73 -8.76 -14.14
N GLY A 134 -12.79 -9.36 -14.86
CA GLY A 134 -11.37 -9.27 -14.57
C GLY A 134 -10.81 -7.85 -14.72
N LEU A 135 -11.20 -7.13 -15.77
CA LEU A 135 -10.83 -5.72 -15.96
C LEU A 135 -11.55 -4.78 -14.97
N GLY A 136 -12.68 -5.20 -14.40
CA GLY A 136 -13.41 -4.47 -13.36
C GLY A 136 -12.61 -4.30 -12.07
N LEU A 137 -11.74 -5.25 -11.73
CA LEU A 137 -10.92 -5.23 -10.51
C LEU A 137 -9.82 -4.17 -10.60
N SER A 138 -9.50 -3.52 -9.46
CA SER A 138 -8.45 -2.48 -9.37
C SER A 138 -7.27 -2.98 -8.53
N SER A 139 -6.07 -2.40 -8.71
CA SER A 139 -4.89 -2.77 -7.93
C SER A 139 -4.93 -2.14 -6.54
N THR A 140 -5.12 -2.97 -5.53
CA THR A 140 -5.10 -2.57 -4.11
C THR A 140 -3.73 -2.04 -3.71
N ALA A 141 -2.65 -2.69 -4.13
CA ALA A 141 -1.28 -2.30 -3.77
C ALA A 141 -0.91 -0.89 -4.27
N LEU A 142 -1.26 -0.54 -5.51
CA LEU A 142 -0.97 0.76 -6.09
C LEU A 142 -1.79 1.88 -5.44
N VAL A 143 -3.09 1.64 -5.23
CA VAL A 143 -3.98 2.66 -4.65
C VAL A 143 -3.68 2.92 -3.18
N VAL A 144 -3.43 1.87 -2.38
CA VAL A 144 -3.06 2.02 -0.96
C VAL A 144 -1.74 2.77 -0.83
N LYS A 145 -0.75 2.47 -1.69
CA LYS A 145 0.51 3.20 -1.72
C LYS A 145 0.28 4.69 -2.03
N ALA A 146 -0.53 5.02 -3.03
CA ALA A 146 -0.87 6.40 -3.36
C ALA A 146 -1.57 7.13 -2.20
N LEU A 147 -2.48 6.45 -1.48
CA LEU A 147 -3.13 6.98 -0.27
C LEU A 147 -2.14 7.22 0.87
N ASP A 148 -1.15 6.32 1.05
CA ASP A 148 -0.10 6.47 2.06
C ASP A 148 0.83 7.66 1.75
N GLU A 149 1.25 7.81 0.49
CA GLU A 149 2.06 8.95 0.02
C GLU A 149 1.33 10.29 0.16
N ALA A 150 0.02 10.31 -0.07
CA ALA A 150 -0.82 11.49 0.13
C ALA A 150 -1.19 11.76 1.60
N GLY A 151 -0.92 10.84 2.54
CA GLY A 151 -1.33 10.93 3.94
C GLY A 151 -2.85 10.75 4.15
N ASP A 152 -3.57 10.28 3.13
CA ASP A 152 -5.04 10.20 3.10
C ASP A 152 -5.61 8.85 3.57
N ARG A 153 -4.76 7.88 3.94
CA ARG A 153 -5.20 6.52 4.30
C ARG A 153 -6.21 6.47 5.44
N ALA A 154 -6.05 7.31 6.46
CA ALA A 154 -6.95 7.40 7.61
C ALA A 154 -8.14 8.34 7.38
N SER A 155 -8.17 9.10 6.28
CA SER A 155 -9.27 10.01 5.95
C SER A 155 -10.56 9.24 5.60
N PRO A 156 -11.75 9.86 5.71
CA PRO A 156 -13.01 9.26 5.25
C PRO A 156 -12.97 8.85 3.77
N PHE A 157 -12.24 9.60 2.95
CA PHE A 157 -11.97 9.31 1.56
C PHE A 157 -11.16 8.01 1.41
N GLY A 158 -10.00 7.91 2.10
CA GLY A 158 -9.14 6.73 2.07
C GLY A 158 -9.85 5.47 2.59
N GLN A 159 -10.61 5.58 3.68
CA GLN A 159 -11.39 4.46 4.22
C GLN A 159 -12.47 3.97 3.26
N THR A 160 -13.13 4.89 2.54
CA THR A 160 -14.10 4.52 1.50
C THR A 160 -13.43 3.81 0.34
N THR A 161 -12.30 4.33 -0.14
CA THR A 161 -11.49 3.73 -1.21
C THR A 161 -11.04 2.32 -0.84
N ILE A 162 -10.48 2.14 0.37
CA ILE A 162 -10.08 0.83 0.88
C ILE A 162 -11.27 -0.12 0.98
N GLY A 163 -12.45 0.37 1.40
CA GLY A 163 -13.66 -0.45 1.46
C GLY A 163 -14.09 -0.99 0.09
N VAL A 164 -13.97 -0.18 -0.96
CA VAL A 164 -14.27 -0.62 -2.34
C VAL A 164 -13.25 -1.67 -2.81
N LEU A 165 -11.95 -1.40 -2.61
CA LEU A 165 -10.88 -2.34 -2.95
C LEU A 165 -11.04 -3.69 -2.25
N LEU A 166 -11.37 -3.68 -0.95
CA LEU A 166 -11.64 -4.90 -0.18
C LEU A 166 -12.82 -5.70 -0.77
N PHE A 167 -13.83 -5.03 -1.32
CA PHE A 167 -14.91 -5.71 -2.03
C PHE A 167 -14.43 -6.32 -3.35
N GLU A 168 -13.66 -5.57 -4.14
CA GLU A 168 -13.10 -6.05 -5.40
C GLU A 168 -12.19 -7.26 -5.16
N ASP A 169 -11.32 -7.21 -4.14
CA ASP A 169 -10.46 -8.33 -3.75
C ASP A 169 -11.27 -9.56 -3.29
N LEU A 170 -12.31 -9.35 -2.47
CA LEU A 170 -13.20 -10.43 -2.03
C LEU A 170 -13.94 -11.09 -3.21
N SER A 171 -14.23 -10.30 -4.23
CA SER A 171 -14.98 -10.76 -5.41
C SER A 171 -14.22 -11.77 -6.25
N ILE A 172 -12.88 -11.88 -6.10
CA ILE A 172 -12.10 -12.88 -6.85
C ILE A 172 -12.59 -14.31 -6.63
N VAL A 173 -13.08 -14.61 -5.41
CA VAL A 173 -13.57 -15.96 -5.07
C VAL A 173 -14.81 -16.37 -5.86
N PRO A 174 -15.92 -15.59 -5.82
CA PRO A 174 -17.06 -15.92 -6.67
C PRO A 174 -16.74 -15.81 -8.16
N LEU A 175 -15.76 -15.00 -8.58
CA LEU A 175 -15.34 -14.93 -9.98
C LEU A 175 -14.59 -16.19 -10.41
N LEU A 176 -13.72 -16.75 -9.57
CA LEU A 176 -13.08 -18.05 -9.85
C LEU A 176 -14.10 -19.20 -9.85
N LEU A 177 -15.11 -19.15 -8.99
CA LEU A 177 -16.22 -20.10 -9.04
C LEU A 177 -17.01 -19.95 -10.36
N LEU A 178 -17.26 -18.73 -10.81
CA LEU A 178 -17.92 -18.47 -12.10
C LEU A 178 -17.11 -19.05 -13.26
N VAL A 179 -15.77 -18.89 -13.27
CA VAL A 179 -14.90 -19.53 -14.27
C VAL A 179 -15.08 -21.04 -14.28
N ALA A 180 -15.08 -21.68 -13.10
CA ALA A 180 -15.29 -23.14 -13.00
C ALA A 180 -16.67 -23.58 -13.52
N LEU A 181 -17.71 -22.78 -13.28
CA LEU A 181 -19.07 -23.06 -13.77
C LEU A 181 -19.23 -22.85 -15.28
N LEU A 182 -18.43 -21.96 -15.88
CA LEU A 182 -18.44 -21.68 -17.32
C LEU A 182 -17.48 -22.58 -18.11
N ALA A 183 -16.65 -23.38 -17.42
CA ALA A 183 -15.71 -24.30 -18.06
C ALA A 183 -16.45 -25.34 -18.92
N PRO A 184 -15.96 -25.61 -20.14
CA PRO A 184 -16.57 -26.66 -21.01
C PRO A 184 -16.47 -28.03 -20.34
N VAL A 185 -17.59 -28.70 -20.17
CA VAL A 185 -17.60 -30.08 -19.64
C VAL A 185 -17.15 -31.03 -20.73
N ALA A 186 -15.95 -31.58 -20.61
CA ALA A 186 -15.43 -32.55 -21.58
C ALA A 186 -16.26 -33.83 -21.58
N GLY A 187 -16.95 -34.12 -22.68
CA GLY A 187 -17.46 -35.46 -23.02
C GLY A 187 -18.78 -35.92 -22.41
N ALA A 188 -19.56 -35.08 -21.74
CA ALA A 188 -20.90 -35.40 -21.31
C ALA A 188 -21.92 -34.42 -21.88
N GLU A 189 -23.04 -34.89 -22.39
CA GLU A 189 -24.22 -34.06 -22.57
C GLU A 189 -24.50 -33.37 -21.24
N ALA A 190 -24.32 -32.05 -21.19
CA ALA A 190 -24.55 -31.26 -19.98
C ALA A 190 -26.02 -31.31 -19.61
N THR A 191 -26.41 -32.32 -18.84
CA THR A 191 -27.74 -32.39 -18.27
C THR A 191 -27.85 -31.46 -17.08
N ALA A 192 -28.96 -30.79 -16.90
CA ALA A 192 -29.22 -29.94 -15.74
C ALA A 192 -28.89 -30.65 -14.40
N ALA A 193 -29.01 -31.97 -14.36
CA ALA A 193 -28.65 -32.79 -13.21
C ALA A 193 -27.14 -32.82 -12.94
N SER A 194 -26.25 -32.82 -13.95
CA SER A 194 -24.79 -32.81 -13.75
C SER A 194 -24.32 -31.48 -13.18
N ASN A 195 -24.90 -30.37 -13.62
CA ASN A 195 -24.56 -29.03 -13.10
C ASN A 195 -25.03 -28.87 -11.65
N ILE A 196 -26.19 -29.35 -11.29
CA ILE A 196 -26.69 -29.35 -9.89
C ILE A 196 -25.75 -30.18 -8.99
N THR A 197 -25.32 -31.35 -9.45
CA THR A 197 -24.40 -32.21 -8.68
C THR A 197 -23.06 -31.52 -8.47
N ALA A 198 -22.49 -30.85 -9.47
CA ALA A 198 -21.24 -30.10 -9.34
C ALA A 198 -21.37 -28.95 -8.34
N VAL A 199 -22.48 -28.20 -8.37
CA VAL A 199 -22.75 -27.13 -7.39
C VAL A 199 -22.90 -27.70 -5.98
N LEU A 200 -23.64 -28.80 -5.80
CA LEU A 200 -23.83 -29.42 -4.49
C LEU A 200 -22.52 -29.98 -3.92
N THR A 201 -21.68 -30.61 -4.74
CA THR A 201 -20.35 -31.09 -4.31
C THR A 201 -19.42 -29.92 -3.92
N GLY A 202 -19.44 -28.80 -4.66
CA GLY A 202 -18.70 -27.60 -4.31
C GLY A 202 -19.14 -26.99 -2.96
N ILE A 203 -20.46 -26.85 -2.76
CA ILE A 203 -21.02 -26.38 -1.48
C ILE A 203 -20.66 -27.37 -0.34
N ALA A 204 -20.77 -28.67 -0.56
CA ALA A 204 -20.41 -29.67 0.44
C ALA A 204 -18.91 -29.59 0.81
N ALA A 205 -18.02 -29.37 -0.15
CA ALA A 205 -16.59 -29.17 0.09
C ALA A 205 -16.32 -27.91 0.95
N ILE A 206 -16.99 -26.80 0.65
CA ILE A 206 -16.86 -25.55 1.44
C ILE A 206 -17.37 -25.78 2.87
N VAL A 207 -18.53 -26.39 3.05
CA VAL A 207 -19.10 -26.69 4.38
C VAL A 207 -18.18 -27.63 5.16
N LEU A 208 -17.62 -28.66 4.49
CA LEU A 208 -16.62 -29.55 5.10
C LEU A 208 -15.39 -28.78 5.57
N LEU A 209 -14.83 -27.91 4.74
CA LEU A 209 -13.66 -27.11 5.09
C LEU A 209 -13.94 -26.19 6.28
N ILE A 210 -15.09 -25.51 6.30
CA ILE A 210 -15.52 -24.68 7.44
C ILE A 210 -15.67 -25.54 8.69
N GLY A 211 -16.27 -26.73 8.59
CA GLY A 211 -16.43 -27.66 9.70
C GLY A 211 -15.09 -28.13 10.25
N VAL A 212 -14.18 -28.58 9.39
CA VAL A 212 -12.83 -29.01 9.78
C VAL A 212 -12.07 -27.85 10.43
N ALA A 213 -12.12 -26.67 9.83
CA ALA A 213 -11.45 -25.49 10.38
C ALA A 213 -11.94 -25.16 11.79
N ARG A 214 -13.26 -25.12 11.98
CA ARG A 214 -13.86 -24.74 13.27
C ARG A 214 -13.53 -25.71 14.41
N TYR A 215 -13.38 -27.01 14.10
CA TYR A 215 -13.19 -28.04 15.12
C TYR A 215 -11.77 -28.56 15.21
N ALA A 216 -10.94 -28.46 14.16
CA ALA A 216 -9.63 -29.08 14.12
C ALA A 216 -8.48 -28.08 14.16
N LEU A 217 -8.61 -26.85 13.62
CA LEU A 217 -7.48 -25.93 13.51
C LEU A 217 -6.94 -25.48 14.86
N ASP A 218 -7.78 -24.92 15.73
CA ASP A 218 -7.32 -24.42 17.03
C ASP A 218 -6.75 -25.54 17.94
N PRO A 219 -7.35 -26.73 18.06
CA PRO A 219 -6.73 -27.83 18.80
C PRO A 219 -5.39 -28.28 18.19
N MET A 220 -5.30 -28.38 16.87
CA MET A 220 -4.06 -28.76 16.18
C MET A 220 -2.95 -27.74 16.45
N PHE A 221 -3.20 -26.45 16.23
CA PHE A 221 -2.22 -25.40 16.49
C PHE A 221 -1.86 -25.29 17.97
N ASN A 222 -2.80 -25.53 18.89
CA ASN A 222 -2.53 -25.55 20.33
C ASN A 222 -1.54 -26.67 20.70
N VAL A 223 -1.69 -27.86 20.12
CA VAL A 223 -0.74 -28.97 20.34
C VAL A 223 0.65 -28.59 19.76
N LEU A 224 0.70 -28.04 18.56
CA LEU A 224 1.95 -27.64 17.90
C LEU A 224 2.67 -26.49 18.64
N ALA A 225 1.93 -25.50 19.12
CA ALA A 225 2.48 -24.39 19.90
C ALA A 225 3.20 -24.85 21.20
N ARG A 226 2.74 -25.94 21.79
CA ARG A 226 3.38 -26.54 22.98
C ARG A 226 4.74 -27.16 22.68
N THR A 227 5.03 -27.51 21.44
CA THR A 227 6.32 -28.11 21.05
C THR A 227 7.44 -27.08 21.00
N ARG A 228 7.12 -25.77 21.02
CA ARG A 228 8.07 -24.64 20.90
C ARG A 228 8.95 -24.70 19.64
N ALA A 229 8.47 -25.31 18.57
CA ALA A 229 9.13 -25.40 17.27
C ALA A 229 8.38 -24.54 16.25
N PRO A 230 8.83 -23.29 15.95
CA PRO A 230 8.14 -22.37 15.05
C PRO A 230 7.94 -22.98 13.65
N GLU A 231 8.91 -23.78 13.18
CA GLU A 231 8.88 -24.41 11.85
C GLU A 231 7.67 -25.33 11.67
N LEU A 232 7.21 -25.96 12.75
CA LEU A 232 6.03 -26.84 12.71
C LEU A 232 4.72 -26.04 12.53
N MET A 233 4.67 -24.81 13.04
CA MET A 233 3.51 -23.93 12.85
C MET A 233 3.37 -23.53 11.38
N THR A 234 4.46 -23.11 10.75
CA THR A 234 4.51 -22.76 9.32
C THR A 234 4.21 -23.98 8.45
N ALA A 235 4.81 -25.14 8.76
CA ALA A 235 4.54 -26.39 8.04
C ALA A 235 3.06 -26.83 8.16
N ALA A 236 2.46 -26.70 9.34
CA ALA A 236 1.05 -26.98 9.56
C ALA A 236 0.13 -26.04 8.78
N ALA A 237 0.45 -24.74 8.76
CA ALA A 237 -0.30 -23.76 7.97
C ALA A 237 -0.25 -24.10 6.48
N LEU A 238 0.92 -24.43 5.92
CA LEU A 238 1.05 -24.91 4.54
C LEU A 238 0.32 -26.23 4.32
N GLY A 239 0.35 -27.15 5.29
CA GLY A 239 -0.42 -28.39 5.27
C GLY A 239 -1.93 -28.16 5.16
N VAL A 240 -2.46 -27.18 5.90
CA VAL A 240 -3.87 -26.76 5.82
C VAL A 240 -4.21 -26.21 4.43
N VAL A 241 -3.32 -25.40 3.84
CA VAL A 241 -3.48 -24.87 2.48
C VAL A 241 -3.56 -25.99 1.46
N ILE A 242 -2.60 -26.93 1.49
CA ILE A 242 -2.56 -28.06 0.55
C ILE A 242 -3.80 -28.92 0.73
N PHE A 243 -4.19 -29.23 1.96
CA PHE A 243 -5.38 -30.01 2.27
C PHE A 243 -6.66 -29.36 1.72
N ALA A 244 -6.86 -28.07 1.98
CA ALA A 244 -8.02 -27.34 1.49
C ALA A 244 -8.04 -27.24 -0.04
N SER A 245 -6.88 -27.00 -0.67
CA SER A 245 -6.73 -26.98 -2.12
C SER A 245 -7.08 -28.32 -2.74
N LEU A 246 -6.65 -29.44 -2.16
CA LEU A 246 -6.97 -30.79 -2.62
C LEU A 246 -8.47 -31.10 -2.49
N ILE A 247 -9.11 -30.76 -1.38
CA ILE A 247 -10.56 -30.96 -1.20
C ILE A 247 -11.35 -30.22 -2.27
N MET A 248 -10.98 -28.96 -2.54
CA MET A 248 -11.66 -28.16 -3.56
C MET A 248 -11.43 -28.74 -4.98
N ALA A 249 -10.23 -29.19 -5.28
CA ALA A 249 -9.92 -29.85 -6.56
C ALA A 249 -10.69 -31.15 -6.75
N LEU A 250 -10.82 -31.97 -5.70
CA LEU A 250 -11.63 -33.18 -5.73
C LEU A 250 -13.13 -32.90 -5.93
N ALA A 251 -13.60 -31.73 -5.53
CA ALA A 251 -14.94 -31.23 -5.78
C ALA A 251 -15.12 -30.61 -7.19
N GLY A 252 -14.09 -30.66 -8.04
CA GLY A 252 -14.10 -30.07 -9.38
C GLY A 252 -13.89 -28.54 -9.41
N LEU A 253 -13.42 -27.97 -8.31
CA LEU A 253 -13.15 -26.54 -8.15
C LEU A 253 -11.65 -26.26 -8.21
N SER A 254 -11.28 -24.97 -8.31
CA SER A 254 -9.87 -24.55 -8.40
C SER A 254 -9.10 -24.79 -7.09
N TYR A 255 -7.84 -25.26 -7.19
CA TYR A 255 -6.88 -25.29 -6.07
C TYR A 255 -6.74 -23.94 -5.38
N ALA A 256 -6.73 -22.87 -6.16
CA ALA A 256 -6.60 -21.50 -5.72
C ALA A 256 -7.72 -21.05 -4.78
N MET A 257 -8.96 -21.47 -5.07
CA MET A 257 -10.12 -21.19 -4.21
C MET A 257 -9.98 -21.91 -2.86
N GLY A 258 -9.49 -23.15 -2.85
CA GLY A 258 -9.22 -23.88 -1.60
C GLY A 258 -8.19 -23.16 -0.72
N ALA A 259 -7.11 -22.70 -1.31
CA ALA A 259 -6.08 -21.95 -0.62
C ALA A 259 -6.61 -20.63 -0.02
N PHE A 260 -7.41 -19.88 -0.77
CA PHE A 260 -8.03 -18.66 -0.27
C PHE A 260 -8.95 -18.93 0.93
N ILE A 261 -9.83 -19.93 0.82
CA ILE A 261 -10.72 -20.34 1.92
C ILE A 261 -9.90 -20.75 3.15
N ALA A 262 -8.81 -21.53 2.97
CA ALA A 262 -7.89 -21.89 4.05
C ALA A 262 -7.31 -20.63 4.74
N GLY A 263 -6.91 -19.63 3.96
CA GLY A 263 -6.41 -18.35 4.47
C GLY A 263 -7.46 -17.63 5.32
N VAL A 264 -8.69 -17.49 4.81
CA VAL A 264 -9.80 -16.85 5.55
C VAL A 264 -10.12 -17.59 6.85
N LEU A 265 -10.14 -18.93 6.81
CA LEU A 265 -10.40 -19.74 8.00
C LEU A 265 -9.29 -19.63 9.05
N LEU A 266 -8.03 -19.58 8.61
CA LEU A 266 -6.90 -19.33 9.49
C LEU A 266 -6.85 -17.89 10.04
N ALA A 267 -7.39 -16.93 9.30
CA ALA A 267 -7.53 -15.55 9.76
C ALA A 267 -8.44 -15.40 11.00
N GLU A 268 -9.35 -16.36 11.24
CA GLU A 268 -10.19 -16.43 12.43
C GLU A 268 -9.56 -17.24 13.59
N SER A 269 -8.47 -17.98 13.35
CA SER A 269 -7.78 -18.77 14.36
C SER A 269 -7.10 -17.90 15.44
N SER A 270 -7.06 -18.41 16.66
CA SER A 270 -6.31 -17.80 17.78
C SER A 270 -4.81 -17.66 17.49
N TYR A 271 -4.29 -18.48 16.58
CA TYR A 271 -2.86 -18.51 16.16
C TYR A 271 -2.56 -17.66 14.94
N ARG A 272 -3.53 -16.92 14.43
CA ARG A 272 -3.43 -16.12 13.23
C ARG A 272 -2.19 -15.24 13.18
N HIS A 273 -1.92 -14.47 14.25
CA HIS A 273 -0.79 -13.53 14.27
C HIS A 273 0.58 -14.22 14.14
N GLN A 274 0.69 -15.42 14.71
CA GLN A 274 1.89 -16.22 14.57
C GLN A 274 2.04 -16.74 13.14
N VAL A 275 0.98 -17.31 12.57
CA VAL A 275 0.97 -17.79 11.18
C VAL A 275 1.22 -16.64 10.20
N GLU A 276 0.60 -15.47 10.42
CA GLU A 276 0.81 -14.26 9.62
C GLU A 276 2.28 -13.83 9.66
N ALA A 277 2.89 -13.77 10.86
CA ALA A 277 4.29 -13.39 11.04
C ALA A 277 5.27 -14.39 10.40
N ASP A 278 4.98 -15.68 10.50
CA ASP A 278 5.81 -16.76 9.95
C ASP A 278 5.77 -16.80 8.42
N ILE A 279 4.62 -16.42 7.81
CA ILE A 279 4.41 -16.46 6.36
C ILE A 279 4.74 -15.13 5.67
N GLU A 280 4.68 -13.99 6.37
CA GLU A 280 4.98 -12.67 5.82
C GLU A 280 6.31 -12.60 5.03
N PRO A 281 7.44 -13.20 5.48
CA PRO A 281 8.68 -13.20 4.70
C PRO A 281 8.56 -13.90 3.34
N PHE A 282 7.67 -14.88 3.23
CA PHE A 282 7.45 -15.65 1.99
C PHE A 282 6.45 -14.99 1.05
N ARG A 283 5.64 -14.05 1.53
CA ARG A 283 4.61 -13.36 0.74
C ARG A 283 5.21 -12.74 -0.54
N GLY A 284 6.30 -11.98 -0.40
CA GLY A 284 6.97 -11.37 -1.53
C GLY A 284 7.55 -12.39 -2.52
N LEU A 285 8.04 -13.52 -1.99
CA LEU A 285 8.58 -14.62 -2.79
C LEU A 285 7.46 -15.32 -3.59
N PHE A 286 6.35 -15.66 -2.95
CA PHE A 286 5.20 -16.32 -3.60
C PHE A 286 4.55 -15.42 -4.66
N LEU A 287 4.40 -14.14 -4.34
CA LEU A 287 3.93 -13.13 -5.29
C LEU A 287 4.89 -13.02 -6.49
N GLY A 288 6.20 -12.96 -6.21
CA GLY A 288 7.23 -12.91 -7.24
C GLY A 288 7.21 -14.14 -8.13
N LEU A 289 7.12 -15.34 -7.54
CA LEU A 289 7.03 -16.61 -8.23
C LEU A 289 5.85 -16.64 -9.22
N PHE A 290 4.67 -16.22 -8.76
CA PHE A 290 3.49 -16.16 -9.58
C PHE A 290 3.66 -15.19 -10.77
N PHE A 291 4.10 -13.96 -10.53
CA PHE A 291 4.24 -12.99 -11.62
C PHE A 291 5.37 -13.31 -12.60
N VAL A 292 6.47 -13.92 -12.13
CA VAL A 292 7.50 -14.43 -13.02
C VAL A 292 6.93 -15.53 -13.92
N ALA A 293 6.15 -16.47 -13.35
CA ALA A 293 5.53 -17.54 -14.13
C ALA A 293 4.50 -16.99 -15.15
N VAL A 294 3.67 -16.03 -14.76
CA VAL A 294 2.76 -15.32 -15.69
C VAL A 294 3.54 -14.62 -16.80
N GLY A 295 4.66 -13.95 -16.48
CA GLY A 295 5.51 -13.31 -17.46
C GLY A 295 6.13 -14.30 -18.44
N MET A 296 6.59 -15.47 -17.96
CA MET A 296 7.14 -16.53 -18.81
C MET A 296 6.07 -17.18 -19.71
N SER A 297 4.84 -17.30 -19.26
CA SER A 297 3.74 -17.90 -20.02
C SER A 297 3.14 -16.95 -21.07
N LEU A 298 3.58 -15.70 -21.12
CA LEU A 298 3.03 -14.71 -22.03
C LEU A 298 3.43 -15.02 -23.49
N ASP A 299 2.45 -15.25 -24.36
CA ASP A 299 2.69 -15.38 -25.80
C ASP A 299 2.99 -14.01 -26.43
N LEU A 300 4.28 -13.69 -26.53
CA LEU A 300 4.72 -12.43 -27.14
C LEU A 300 4.38 -12.32 -28.63
N SER A 301 4.20 -13.45 -29.31
CA SER A 301 3.77 -13.44 -30.73
C SER A 301 2.30 -13.00 -30.83
N ALA A 302 1.44 -13.44 -29.90
CA ALA A 302 0.06 -12.96 -29.79
C ALA A 302 0.01 -11.46 -29.44
N VAL A 303 0.86 -11.02 -28.50
CA VAL A 303 0.99 -9.60 -28.15
C VAL A 303 1.45 -8.77 -29.36
N ALA A 304 2.45 -9.25 -30.10
CA ALA A 304 2.95 -8.56 -31.29
C ALA A 304 1.92 -8.50 -32.43
N ARG A 305 1.13 -9.56 -32.61
CA ARG A 305 0.03 -9.54 -33.60
C ARG A 305 -1.07 -8.54 -33.22
N ASN A 306 -1.35 -8.41 -31.93
CA ASN A 306 -2.44 -7.59 -31.39
C ASN A 306 -1.97 -6.24 -30.80
N TRP A 307 -0.74 -5.78 -31.12
CA TRP A 307 -0.16 -4.59 -30.49
C TRP A 307 -1.02 -3.32 -30.65
N LEU A 308 -1.63 -3.14 -31.83
CA LEU A 308 -2.49 -1.98 -32.10
C LEU A 308 -3.76 -2.02 -31.26
N LEU A 309 -4.37 -3.22 -31.15
CA LEU A 309 -5.52 -3.44 -30.28
C LEU A 309 -5.18 -3.10 -28.82
N ILE A 310 -4.05 -3.59 -28.33
CA ILE A 310 -3.61 -3.35 -26.94
C ILE A 310 -3.40 -1.86 -26.68
N VAL A 311 -2.68 -1.17 -27.57
CA VAL A 311 -2.39 0.27 -27.44
C VAL A 311 -3.66 1.12 -27.46
N LEU A 312 -4.67 0.75 -28.26
CA LEU A 312 -5.95 1.46 -28.33
C LEU A 312 -6.90 1.06 -27.21
N ALA A 313 -6.91 -0.22 -26.81
CA ALA A 313 -7.80 -0.72 -25.78
C ALA A 313 -7.46 -0.16 -24.38
N VAL A 314 -6.17 -0.05 -24.03
CA VAL A 314 -5.76 0.43 -22.71
C VAL A 314 -6.35 1.81 -22.39
N PRO A 315 -6.18 2.88 -23.18
CA PRO A 315 -6.74 4.17 -22.85
C PRO A 315 -8.28 4.17 -22.85
N VAL A 316 -8.92 3.39 -23.73
CA VAL A 316 -10.38 3.28 -23.78
C VAL A 316 -10.91 2.62 -22.52
N LEU A 317 -10.38 1.45 -22.15
CA LEU A 317 -10.86 0.67 -20.99
C LEU A 317 -10.58 1.40 -19.67
N VAL A 318 -9.40 2.01 -19.52
CA VAL A 318 -9.04 2.84 -18.36
C VAL A 318 -9.97 4.04 -18.25
N THR A 319 -10.25 4.73 -19.38
CA THR A 319 -11.15 5.90 -19.37
C THR A 319 -12.58 5.50 -19.02
N VAL A 320 -13.11 4.44 -19.65
CA VAL A 320 -14.46 3.93 -19.35
C VAL A 320 -14.57 3.59 -17.87
N LYS A 321 -13.61 2.84 -17.32
CA LYS A 321 -13.58 2.48 -15.91
C LYS A 321 -13.52 3.72 -15.02
N GLY A 322 -12.60 4.64 -15.29
CA GLY A 322 -12.44 5.88 -14.50
C GLY A 322 -13.70 6.75 -14.49
N VAL A 323 -14.35 6.90 -15.65
CA VAL A 323 -15.63 7.65 -15.77
C VAL A 323 -16.73 6.97 -14.97
N VAL A 324 -16.88 5.64 -15.07
CA VAL A 324 -17.90 4.92 -14.31
C VAL A 324 -17.65 5.01 -12.79
N VAL A 325 -16.41 4.86 -12.35
CA VAL A 325 -16.03 5.05 -10.94
C VAL A 325 -16.39 6.47 -10.47
N TYR A 326 -16.06 7.49 -11.26
CA TYR A 326 -16.45 8.87 -10.98
C TYR A 326 -17.96 9.01 -10.84
N LEU A 327 -18.73 8.54 -11.82
CA LEU A 327 -20.20 8.67 -11.85
C LEU A 327 -20.84 7.94 -10.67
N VAL A 328 -20.44 6.71 -10.38
CA VAL A 328 -20.94 5.95 -9.23
C VAL A 328 -20.68 6.71 -7.93
N ASN A 329 -19.48 7.22 -7.73
CA ASN A 329 -19.18 7.97 -6.50
C ASN A 329 -19.95 9.30 -6.42
N ARG A 330 -20.22 9.97 -7.54
CA ARG A 330 -21.11 11.13 -7.60
C ARG A 330 -22.54 10.78 -7.17
N LEU A 331 -23.06 9.63 -7.61
CA LEU A 331 -24.39 9.13 -7.21
C LEU A 331 -24.47 8.85 -5.71
N PHE A 332 -23.37 8.43 -5.08
CA PHE A 332 -23.29 8.27 -3.62
C PHE A 332 -23.01 9.58 -2.86
N GLY A 333 -23.11 10.74 -3.52
CA GLY A 333 -22.99 12.06 -2.89
C GLY A 333 -21.55 12.50 -2.60
N THR A 334 -20.54 11.83 -3.18
CA THR A 334 -19.14 12.26 -3.05
C THR A 334 -18.92 13.56 -3.82
N GLU A 335 -18.21 14.52 -3.22
CA GLU A 335 -17.84 15.79 -3.86
C GLU A 335 -17.11 15.58 -5.18
N HIS A 336 -17.23 16.55 -6.12
CA HIS A 336 -16.65 16.45 -7.45
C HIS A 336 -15.15 16.09 -7.43
N ASP A 337 -14.35 16.83 -6.66
CA ASP A 337 -12.89 16.66 -6.62
C ASP A 337 -12.48 15.29 -6.04
N LYS A 338 -13.17 14.84 -5.00
CA LYS A 338 -12.95 13.52 -4.39
C LYS A 338 -13.38 12.39 -5.34
N ALA A 339 -14.50 12.56 -6.05
CA ALA A 339 -14.98 11.59 -7.03
C ALA A 339 -14.04 11.50 -8.24
N MET A 340 -13.48 12.63 -8.71
CA MET A 340 -12.46 12.66 -9.75
C MET A 340 -11.19 11.92 -9.29
N ARG A 341 -10.71 12.20 -8.09
CA ARG A 341 -9.56 11.47 -7.52
C ARG A 341 -9.78 9.96 -7.46
N LEU A 342 -10.99 9.51 -7.06
CA LEU A 342 -11.36 8.09 -7.09
C LEU A 342 -11.36 7.53 -8.51
N GLY A 343 -11.94 8.26 -9.47
CA GLY A 343 -11.97 7.88 -10.87
C GLY A 343 -10.57 7.61 -11.43
N PHE A 344 -9.61 8.50 -11.13
CA PHE A 344 -8.23 8.33 -11.58
C PHE A 344 -7.47 7.25 -10.80
N ALA A 345 -7.66 7.17 -9.48
CA ALA A 345 -6.98 6.20 -8.63
C ALA A 345 -7.42 4.75 -8.92
N LEU A 346 -8.70 4.51 -9.22
CA LEU A 346 -9.26 3.17 -9.44
C LEU A 346 -9.42 2.83 -10.94
N ALA A 347 -8.98 3.70 -11.86
CA ALA A 347 -9.12 3.47 -13.29
C ALA A 347 -8.27 2.31 -13.82
N GLN A 348 -7.10 2.05 -13.23
CA GLN A 348 -6.23 0.96 -13.65
C GLN A 348 -6.84 -0.40 -13.33
N HIS A 349 -6.45 -1.42 -14.11
CA HIS A 349 -6.84 -2.80 -13.89
C HIS A 349 -5.92 -3.46 -12.87
N GLY A 350 -6.45 -4.35 -12.02
CA GLY A 350 -5.73 -4.91 -10.89
C GLY A 350 -5.04 -6.24 -11.16
N GLU A 351 -4.15 -6.62 -10.25
CA GLU A 351 -3.38 -7.86 -10.28
C GLU A 351 -4.24 -9.13 -10.24
N PHE A 352 -5.44 -9.06 -9.69
CA PHE A 352 -6.38 -10.19 -9.70
C PHE A 352 -6.90 -10.53 -11.10
N GLY A 353 -6.85 -9.58 -12.05
CA GLY A 353 -7.11 -9.86 -13.46
C GLY A 353 -6.19 -10.94 -14.01
N PHE A 354 -4.90 -10.95 -13.64
CA PHE A 354 -3.97 -12.01 -14.06
C PHE A 354 -4.41 -13.38 -13.56
N VAL A 355 -4.82 -13.48 -12.29
CA VAL A 355 -5.30 -14.72 -11.68
C VAL A 355 -6.55 -15.23 -12.39
N LEU A 356 -7.50 -14.32 -12.64
CA LEU A 356 -8.78 -14.69 -13.29
C LEU A 356 -8.56 -15.14 -14.74
N PHE A 357 -7.72 -14.41 -15.51
CA PHE A 357 -7.47 -14.77 -16.91
C PHE A 357 -6.62 -16.04 -17.04
N ALA A 358 -5.64 -16.26 -16.15
CA ALA A 358 -4.90 -17.52 -16.11
C ALA A 358 -5.81 -18.70 -15.79
N ALA A 359 -6.69 -18.56 -14.79
CA ALA A 359 -7.66 -19.59 -14.44
C ALA A 359 -8.66 -19.86 -15.58
N ALA A 360 -9.14 -18.82 -16.26
CA ALA A 360 -10.06 -18.94 -17.37
C ALA A 360 -9.43 -19.60 -18.60
N ALA A 361 -8.15 -19.31 -18.87
CA ALA A 361 -7.39 -19.98 -19.94
C ALA A 361 -7.13 -21.45 -19.61
N SER A 362 -6.71 -21.77 -18.38
CA SER A 362 -6.51 -23.15 -17.91
C SER A 362 -7.80 -23.97 -17.96
N ALA A 363 -8.94 -23.34 -17.66
CA ALA A 363 -10.27 -23.93 -17.74
C ALA A 363 -10.85 -23.95 -19.18
N GLN A 364 -10.12 -23.46 -20.17
CA GLN A 364 -10.56 -23.32 -21.58
C GLN A 364 -11.85 -22.49 -21.77
N VAL A 365 -12.12 -21.56 -20.88
CA VAL A 365 -13.24 -20.60 -20.97
C VAL A 365 -12.89 -19.47 -21.94
N ILE A 366 -11.60 -19.09 -21.99
CA ILE A 366 -11.03 -18.19 -22.97
C ILE A 366 -9.81 -18.87 -23.62
N ASP A 367 -9.46 -18.47 -24.84
CA ASP A 367 -8.26 -18.97 -25.47
C ASP A 367 -6.98 -18.32 -24.93
N ALA A 368 -5.82 -18.94 -25.17
CA ALA A 368 -4.54 -18.46 -24.68
C ALA A 368 -4.13 -17.11 -25.30
N GLU A 369 -4.56 -16.84 -26.55
CA GLU A 369 -4.27 -15.57 -27.22
C GLU A 369 -5.01 -14.41 -26.54
N LEU A 370 -6.30 -14.55 -26.28
CA LEU A 370 -7.09 -13.56 -25.55
C LEU A 370 -6.54 -13.34 -24.14
N ALA A 371 -6.19 -14.42 -23.44
CA ALA A 371 -5.57 -14.31 -22.12
C ALA A 371 -4.26 -13.47 -22.16
N ALA A 372 -3.38 -13.72 -23.13
CA ALA A 372 -2.13 -12.97 -23.31
C ALA A 372 -2.40 -11.48 -23.60
N VAL A 373 -3.40 -11.17 -24.43
CA VAL A 373 -3.82 -9.78 -24.71
C VAL A 373 -4.34 -9.11 -23.44
N MET A 374 -5.19 -9.78 -22.66
CA MET A 374 -5.74 -9.22 -21.41
C MET A 374 -4.65 -9.01 -20.35
N VAL A 375 -3.74 -9.96 -20.17
CA VAL A 375 -2.56 -9.82 -19.30
C VAL A 375 -1.74 -8.59 -19.71
N SER A 376 -1.52 -8.38 -21.01
CA SER A 376 -0.80 -7.22 -21.51
C SER A 376 -1.52 -5.90 -21.23
N ILE A 377 -2.84 -5.85 -21.42
CA ILE A 377 -3.67 -4.67 -21.13
C ILE A 377 -3.59 -4.33 -19.63
N VAL A 378 -3.75 -5.31 -18.74
CA VAL A 378 -3.62 -5.11 -17.29
C VAL A 378 -2.22 -4.57 -16.95
N THR A 379 -1.17 -5.22 -17.47
CA THR A 379 0.23 -4.83 -17.21
C THR A 379 0.49 -3.38 -17.61
N ILE A 380 0.09 -2.98 -18.82
CA ILE A 380 0.29 -1.62 -19.32
C ILE A 380 -0.55 -0.62 -18.54
N SER A 381 -1.80 -0.96 -18.19
CA SER A 381 -2.66 -0.07 -17.38
C SER A 381 -2.07 0.19 -15.99
N MET A 382 -1.50 -0.85 -15.35
CA MET A 382 -0.79 -0.71 -14.07
C MET A 382 0.48 0.15 -14.21
N ALA A 383 1.26 -0.05 -15.28
CA ALA A 383 2.46 0.76 -15.55
C ALA A 383 2.13 2.24 -15.76
N LEU A 384 1.02 2.53 -16.40
CA LEU A 384 0.56 3.90 -16.65
C LEU A 384 -0.11 4.54 -15.44
N SER A 385 -0.47 3.79 -14.39
CA SER A 385 -1.18 4.31 -13.22
C SER A 385 -0.46 5.46 -12.52
N SER A 386 0.87 5.46 -12.51
CA SER A 386 1.67 6.57 -11.96
C SER A 386 1.51 7.89 -12.73
N GLN A 387 1.04 7.84 -13.98
CA GLN A 387 0.74 9.03 -14.78
C GLN A 387 -0.66 9.58 -14.47
N ASN A 388 -1.56 8.76 -13.93
CA ASN A 388 -2.92 9.18 -13.60
C ASN A 388 -2.93 10.32 -12.57
N GLU A 389 -2.05 10.29 -11.57
CA GLU A 389 -1.91 11.37 -10.60
C GLU A 389 -1.40 12.67 -11.23
N ARG A 390 -0.45 12.59 -12.16
CA ARG A 390 0.04 13.76 -12.90
C ARG A 390 -1.04 14.33 -13.83
N LEU A 391 -1.80 13.46 -14.49
CA LEU A 391 -2.92 13.86 -15.34
C LEU A 391 -4.03 14.51 -14.51
N LEU A 392 -4.34 13.95 -13.34
CA LEU A 392 -5.27 14.54 -12.40
C LEU A 392 -4.81 15.93 -11.94
N ALA A 393 -3.53 16.09 -11.56
CA ALA A 393 -2.97 17.37 -11.16
C ALA A 393 -3.00 18.43 -12.30
N TRP A 394 -2.93 17.97 -13.55
CA TRP A 394 -3.07 18.86 -14.72
C TRP A 394 -4.53 19.24 -14.98
N LEU A 395 -5.46 18.31 -14.82
CA LEU A 395 -6.91 18.53 -15.00
C LEU A 395 -7.56 19.27 -13.83
N GLN A 396 -7.08 19.02 -12.62
CA GLN A 396 -7.41 19.79 -11.44
C GLN A 396 -6.19 20.67 -11.13
N PRO A 397 -6.12 21.89 -11.64
CA PRO A 397 -5.16 22.85 -11.12
C PRO A 397 -5.39 22.89 -9.61
N PRO A 398 -4.28 22.96 -8.81
CA PRO A 398 -4.36 22.88 -7.36
C PRO A 398 -5.58 23.67 -6.91
N ALA A 399 -6.48 22.98 -6.18
CA ALA A 399 -7.76 23.57 -5.82
C ALA A 399 -7.44 25.01 -5.48
N ARG A 400 -8.02 25.96 -6.23
CA ARG A 400 -7.99 27.34 -5.80
C ARG A 400 -8.53 27.23 -4.40
N THR A 401 -7.64 27.18 -3.42
CA THR A 401 -7.99 27.33 -2.02
C THR A 401 -9.02 28.43 -2.07
N ALA A 402 -10.27 28.10 -1.73
CA ALA A 402 -11.36 29.05 -1.84
C ALA A 402 -10.74 30.36 -1.36
N THR A 403 -10.52 31.27 -2.30
CA THR A 403 -9.83 32.52 -2.01
C THR A 403 -10.75 33.22 -1.02
N MET A 404 -10.50 32.96 0.27
CA MET A 404 -10.90 33.93 1.25
C MET A 404 -10.09 35.16 0.88
N ASP A 405 -10.73 36.31 0.79
CA ASP A 405 -9.99 37.56 0.63
C ASP A 405 -8.90 37.58 1.70
N GLU A 406 -7.66 37.80 1.29
CA GLU A 406 -6.53 37.96 2.19
C GLU A 406 -6.74 39.28 2.97
N ASP A 407 -7.69 39.25 3.91
CA ASP A 407 -7.99 40.41 4.78
C ASP A 407 -7.12 40.32 6.03
N PHE A 408 -6.06 41.12 6.05
CA PHE A 408 -5.15 41.27 7.18
C PHE A 408 -5.45 42.50 8.06
N ALA A 409 -6.68 43.03 8.00
CA ALA A 409 -7.10 44.12 8.88
C ALA A 409 -6.87 43.68 10.36
N ASP A 410 -6.18 44.54 11.12
CA ASP A 410 -5.80 44.30 12.52
C ASP A 410 -4.77 43.16 12.75
N ALA A 411 -4.08 42.68 11.72
CA ALA A 411 -2.90 41.83 11.90
C ALA A 411 -1.73 42.67 12.45
N GLY A 412 -0.93 42.09 13.36
CA GLY A 412 0.23 42.82 13.91
C GLY A 412 0.47 42.49 15.39
N GLY A 413 0.23 41.28 15.82
CA GLY A 413 0.54 40.81 17.18
C GLY A 413 2.04 40.73 17.43
N THR A 414 2.42 40.73 18.70
CA THR A 414 3.81 40.57 19.16
C THR A 414 4.41 39.24 18.71
N ALA A 415 3.56 38.19 18.59
CA ALA A 415 3.97 36.90 18.07
C ALA A 415 3.07 36.46 16.90
N LEU A 416 3.72 35.97 15.82
CA LEU A 416 3.07 35.39 14.64
C LEU A 416 3.20 33.86 14.68
N ILE A 417 2.06 33.17 14.69
CA ILE A 417 2.00 31.70 14.63
C ILE A 417 1.58 31.29 13.22
N ILE A 418 2.46 30.58 12.50
CA ILE A 418 2.22 30.09 11.14
C ILE A 418 1.85 28.60 11.22
N GLY A 419 0.61 28.27 10.87
CA GLY A 419 0.00 26.95 11.01
C GLY A 419 -0.87 26.84 12.27
N PHE A 420 -2.19 27.00 12.12
CA PHE A 420 -3.19 26.90 13.20
C PHE A 420 -3.76 25.48 13.35
N GLY A 421 -2.93 24.46 13.09
CA GLY A 421 -3.24 23.07 13.37
C GLY A 421 -3.19 22.73 14.87
N ARG A 422 -3.33 21.46 15.21
CA ARG A 422 -3.29 20.97 16.62
C ARG A 422 -2.06 21.47 17.39
N PHE A 423 -0.88 21.46 16.75
CA PHE A 423 0.36 21.90 17.37
C PHE A 423 0.36 23.41 17.60
N GLY A 424 0.00 24.21 16.58
CA GLY A 424 -0.05 25.69 16.69
C GLY A 424 -1.03 26.15 17.74
N GLN A 425 -2.20 25.51 17.85
CA GLN A 425 -3.17 25.78 18.91
C GLN A 425 -2.60 25.52 20.32
N MET A 426 -1.84 24.44 20.49
CA MET A 426 -1.18 24.13 21.77
C MET A 426 -0.06 25.12 22.10
N VAL A 427 0.71 25.58 21.10
CA VAL A 427 1.74 26.63 21.28
C VAL A 427 1.11 27.96 21.69
N ALA A 428 -0.07 28.28 21.17
CA ALA A 428 -0.78 29.50 21.51
C ALA A 428 -1.23 29.57 22.97
N GLN A 429 -1.61 28.45 23.59
CA GLN A 429 -2.23 28.43 24.94
C GLN A 429 -1.39 29.15 26.02
N PRO A 430 -0.09 28.82 26.22
CA PRO A 430 0.69 29.49 27.25
C PRO A 430 0.93 30.98 26.95
N LEU A 431 0.98 31.36 25.66
CA LEU A 431 1.11 32.75 25.25
C LEU A 431 -0.16 33.54 25.55
N LEU A 432 -1.33 32.96 25.30
CA LEU A 432 -2.63 33.55 25.64
C LEU A 432 -2.80 33.73 27.16
N VAL A 433 -2.37 32.75 27.96
CA VAL A 433 -2.39 32.87 29.45
C VAL A 433 -1.57 34.07 29.93
N ARG A 434 -0.53 34.46 29.19
CA ARG A 434 0.28 35.65 29.46
C ARG A 434 -0.21 36.91 28.75
N ASN A 435 -1.38 36.86 28.10
CA ASN A 435 -1.97 37.95 27.31
C ASN A 435 -1.02 38.51 26.22
N VAL A 436 -0.19 37.63 25.61
CA VAL A 436 0.67 38.02 24.48
C VAL A 436 -0.24 38.24 23.27
N PRO A 437 -0.15 39.42 22.59
CA PRO A 437 -0.90 39.65 21.34
C PRO A 437 -0.43 38.69 20.25
N LEU A 438 -1.37 37.85 19.73
CA LEU A 438 -1.06 36.81 18.74
C LEU A 438 -1.73 37.11 17.40
N THR A 439 -0.96 36.92 16.33
CA THR A 439 -1.50 36.78 14.97
C THR A 439 -1.38 35.33 14.54
N TYR A 440 -2.45 34.77 13.98
CA TYR A 440 -2.46 33.42 13.45
C TYR A 440 -2.59 33.43 11.93
N LEU A 441 -1.74 32.66 11.25
CA LEU A 441 -1.76 32.49 9.80
C LEU A 441 -1.93 31.02 9.45
N ASP A 442 -2.87 30.66 8.59
CA ASP A 442 -3.01 29.31 8.06
C ASP A 442 -3.41 29.31 6.59
N SER A 443 -2.89 28.39 5.81
CA SER A 443 -3.22 28.23 4.39
C SER A 443 -4.47 27.37 4.13
N ASP A 444 -5.05 26.79 5.17
CA ASP A 444 -6.24 25.95 5.09
C ASP A 444 -7.49 26.78 5.38
N ALA A 445 -8.26 27.10 4.33
CA ALA A 445 -9.48 27.92 4.42
C ALA A 445 -10.58 27.30 5.30
N ASP A 446 -10.64 25.95 5.37
CA ASP A 446 -11.63 25.27 6.22
C ASP A 446 -11.27 25.46 7.69
N ARG A 447 -10.01 25.38 8.03
CA ARG A 447 -9.49 25.58 9.37
C ARG A 447 -9.66 27.01 9.83
N VAL A 448 -9.44 27.96 8.94
CA VAL A 448 -9.70 29.40 9.19
C VAL A 448 -11.17 29.65 9.48
N ARG A 449 -12.09 29.10 8.67
CA ARG A 449 -13.53 29.21 8.88
C ARG A 449 -13.99 28.55 10.19
N GLU A 450 -13.45 27.38 10.50
CA GLU A 450 -13.76 26.66 11.74
C GLU A 450 -13.31 27.46 12.96
N ALA A 451 -12.09 28.01 12.96
CA ALA A 451 -11.57 28.86 14.04
C ALA A 451 -12.47 30.09 14.27
N GLY A 452 -12.96 30.72 13.20
CA GLY A 452 -13.90 31.83 13.27
C GLY A 452 -15.23 31.49 13.96
N ARG A 453 -15.73 30.25 13.79
CA ARG A 453 -16.95 29.79 14.52
C ARG A 453 -16.74 29.70 16.03
N PHE A 454 -15.50 29.51 16.49
CA PHE A 454 -15.12 29.48 17.90
C PHE A 454 -14.59 30.83 18.42
N GLY A 455 -14.75 31.92 17.63
CA GLY A 455 -14.36 33.28 18.04
C GLY A 455 -12.87 33.57 17.94
N THR A 456 -12.07 32.69 17.29
CA THR A 456 -10.63 32.92 17.07
C THR A 456 -10.42 33.45 15.65
N ARG A 457 -9.84 34.64 15.53
CA ARG A 457 -9.48 35.22 14.22
C ARG A 457 -8.17 34.61 13.74
N VAL A 458 -8.24 33.84 12.67
CA VAL A 458 -7.08 33.28 11.96
C VAL A 458 -7.09 33.89 10.56
N TYR A 459 -5.96 34.41 10.14
CA TYR A 459 -5.80 35.00 8.81
C TYR A 459 -5.50 33.89 7.80
N PHE A 460 -6.16 33.99 6.66
CA PHE A 460 -5.92 33.06 5.54
C PHE A 460 -4.75 33.53 4.71
N GLY A 461 -3.78 32.65 4.45
CA GLY A 461 -2.67 32.95 3.55
C GLY A 461 -1.55 31.89 3.58
N ASP A 462 -0.76 31.86 2.50
CA ASP A 462 0.38 30.98 2.41
C ASP A 462 1.62 31.64 3.04
N GLY A 463 2.09 31.08 4.16
CA GLY A 463 3.28 31.56 4.88
C GLY A 463 4.59 31.45 4.08
N ALA A 464 4.63 30.74 2.95
CA ALA A 464 5.78 30.73 2.05
C ALA A 464 5.84 31.96 1.13
N ARG A 465 4.84 32.84 1.17
CA ARG A 465 4.78 34.08 0.40
C ARG A 465 5.23 35.27 1.25
N ARG A 466 6.17 36.06 0.73
CA ARG A 466 6.73 37.26 1.41
C ARG A 466 5.66 38.31 1.69
N ASP A 467 4.81 38.61 0.70
CA ASP A 467 3.73 39.59 0.79
C ASP A 467 2.70 39.24 1.86
N VAL A 468 2.36 37.97 1.97
CA VAL A 468 1.45 37.41 2.99
C VAL A 468 2.05 37.56 4.39
N LEU A 469 3.32 37.17 4.58
CA LEU A 469 4.00 37.33 5.87
C LEU A 469 4.11 38.79 6.31
N ALA A 470 4.44 39.68 5.37
CA ALA A 470 4.51 41.13 5.64
C ALA A 470 3.14 41.68 6.06
N ALA A 471 2.05 41.29 5.35
CA ALA A 471 0.69 41.68 5.68
C ALA A 471 0.22 41.11 7.03
N ALA A 472 0.65 39.87 7.37
CA ALA A 472 0.37 39.24 8.67
C ALA A 472 1.17 39.86 9.84
N GLY A 473 1.97 40.85 9.59
CA GLY A 473 2.72 41.59 10.63
C GLY A 473 4.09 40.99 10.95
N ALA A 474 4.68 40.13 10.09
CA ALA A 474 6.00 39.57 10.34
C ALA A 474 7.11 40.65 10.52
N GLY A 475 6.95 41.81 9.89
CA GLY A 475 7.88 42.94 10.01
C GLY A 475 7.93 43.60 11.38
N SER A 476 6.90 43.49 12.20
CA SER A 476 6.78 44.03 13.56
C SER A 476 6.76 42.96 14.65
N ALA A 477 6.69 41.68 14.28
CA ALA A 477 6.67 40.59 15.23
C ALA A 477 8.01 40.41 15.93
N GLU A 478 8.00 40.21 17.25
CA GLU A 478 9.17 39.86 18.05
C GLU A 478 9.48 38.36 17.97
N LEU A 479 8.42 37.53 17.74
CA LEU A 479 8.51 36.09 17.65
C LEU A 479 7.72 35.58 16.46
N ILE A 480 8.35 34.71 15.66
CA ILE A 480 7.66 33.94 14.62
C ILE A 480 7.77 32.46 14.97
N ALA A 481 6.63 31.80 15.14
CA ALA A 481 6.52 30.37 15.43
C ALA A 481 5.98 29.61 14.23
N ILE A 482 6.80 28.77 13.61
CA ILE A 482 6.41 27.93 12.47
C ILE A 482 5.91 26.58 12.99
N CYS A 483 4.61 26.32 12.84
CA CYS A 483 3.90 25.16 13.35
C CYS A 483 3.28 24.28 12.25
N THR A 484 3.75 24.42 11.01
CA THR A 484 3.25 23.69 9.84
C THR A 484 3.58 22.19 9.88
N ASN A 485 2.79 21.35 9.19
CA ASN A 485 2.93 19.89 9.23
C ASN A 485 3.95 19.34 8.22
N GLY A 486 4.17 20.00 7.09
CA GLY A 486 5.03 19.51 6.01
C GLY A 486 6.46 20.01 6.14
N GLN A 487 7.48 19.14 6.05
CA GLN A 487 8.89 19.53 6.09
C GLN A 487 9.22 20.58 5.03
N GLY A 488 8.83 20.35 3.77
CA GLY A 488 9.13 21.29 2.67
C GLY A 488 8.51 22.68 2.86
N ALA A 489 7.26 22.75 3.35
CA ALA A 489 6.62 24.03 3.66
C ALA A 489 7.33 24.72 4.84
N THR A 490 7.64 23.98 5.90
CA THR A 490 8.38 24.49 7.08
C THR A 490 9.73 25.06 6.68
N ASP A 491 10.49 24.34 5.86
CA ASP A 491 11.80 24.77 5.35
C ASP A 491 11.70 26.04 4.51
N ALA A 492 10.76 26.10 3.57
CA ALA A 492 10.56 27.28 2.72
C ALA A 492 10.17 28.52 3.53
N ILE A 493 9.31 28.36 4.53
CA ILE A 493 8.91 29.46 5.42
C ILE A 493 10.08 29.90 6.30
N ALA A 494 10.84 28.95 6.88
CA ALA A 494 11.99 29.26 7.72
C ALA A 494 13.07 30.03 6.94
N ASP A 495 13.42 29.55 5.74
CA ASP A 495 14.39 30.23 4.86
C ASP A 495 13.92 31.63 4.46
N LEU A 496 12.62 31.82 4.23
CA LEU A 496 12.03 33.13 3.91
C LEU A 496 12.10 34.08 5.12
N VAL A 497 11.70 33.60 6.31
CA VAL A 497 11.70 34.40 7.55
C VAL A 497 13.12 34.84 7.91
N MET A 498 14.09 33.92 7.90
CA MET A 498 15.49 34.26 8.21
C MET A 498 16.10 35.30 7.25
N ARG A 499 15.68 35.26 5.98
CA ARG A 499 16.18 36.19 4.96
C ARG A 499 15.50 37.55 5.00
N GLU A 500 14.19 37.62 5.16
CA GLU A 500 13.39 38.84 4.98
C GLU A 500 12.98 39.50 6.30
N PHE A 501 12.95 38.74 7.42
CA PHE A 501 12.50 39.20 8.72
C PHE A 501 13.49 38.85 9.85
N PRO A 502 14.80 39.18 9.72
CA PRO A 502 15.85 38.75 10.65
C PRO A 502 15.75 39.40 12.05
N GLN A 503 14.88 40.40 12.24
CA GLN A 503 14.62 41.03 13.53
C GLN A 503 13.76 40.16 14.45
N ALA A 504 12.94 39.25 13.90
CA ALA A 504 12.08 38.37 14.68
C ALA A 504 12.86 37.12 15.14
N ARG A 505 12.68 36.74 16.40
CA ARG A 505 13.16 35.43 16.88
C ARG A 505 12.37 34.32 16.24
N LEU A 506 13.04 33.29 15.75
CA LEU A 506 12.42 32.20 15.02
C LEU A 506 12.41 30.92 15.84
N ILE A 507 11.22 30.37 16.11
CA ILE A 507 11.05 29.04 16.67
C ILE A 507 10.31 28.14 15.67
N VAL A 508 10.84 26.94 15.43
CA VAL A 508 10.33 26.05 14.38
C VAL A 508 10.03 24.66 14.92
N ARG A 509 8.87 24.15 14.56
CA ARG A 509 8.51 22.76 14.79
C ARG A 509 9.27 21.86 13.83
N ALA A 510 10.06 20.93 14.35
CA ALA A 510 10.66 19.86 13.58
C ALA A 510 9.84 18.56 13.66
N TYR A 511 9.65 17.92 12.54
CA TYR A 511 8.93 16.65 12.44
C TYR A 511 9.67 15.53 13.20
N ASP A 512 10.97 15.39 12.97
CA ASP A 512 11.81 14.39 13.58
C ASP A 512 13.20 14.96 13.96
N ARG A 513 14.11 14.07 14.36
CA ARG A 513 15.47 14.44 14.75
C ARG A 513 16.31 14.91 13.58
N ILE A 514 16.15 14.31 12.41
CA ILE A 514 16.90 14.66 11.20
C ILE A 514 16.53 16.06 10.76
N HIS A 515 15.25 16.36 10.69
CA HIS A 515 14.73 17.68 10.38
C HIS A 515 15.20 18.74 11.40
N ALA A 516 15.24 18.39 12.70
CA ALA A 516 15.76 19.30 13.71
C ALA A 516 17.24 19.66 13.48
N ILE A 517 18.08 18.70 13.11
CA ILE A 517 19.49 18.95 12.77
C ILE A 517 19.59 19.87 11.54
N GLN A 518 18.80 19.61 10.51
CA GLN A 518 18.78 20.42 9.29
C GLN A 518 18.41 21.87 9.56
N LEU A 519 17.36 22.11 10.37
CA LEU A 519 16.93 23.45 10.74
C LEU A 519 17.98 24.20 11.59
N LEU A 520 18.57 23.52 12.58
CA LEU A 520 19.65 24.09 13.40
C LEU A 520 20.91 24.43 12.58
N ASP A 521 21.24 23.60 11.58
CA ASP A 521 22.37 23.86 10.68
C ASP A 521 22.12 25.01 9.70
N ARG A 522 20.84 25.30 9.39
CA ARG A 522 20.44 26.49 8.63
C ARG A 522 20.48 27.77 9.44
N GLY A 523 20.63 27.68 10.77
CA GLY A 523 20.73 28.84 11.66
C GLY A 523 19.41 29.25 12.31
N VAL A 524 18.42 28.36 12.40
CA VAL A 524 17.19 28.60 13.16
C VAL A 524 17.51 28.71 14.65
N ASP A 525 16.96 29.72 15.33
CA ASP A 525 17.28 30.05 16.74
C ASP A 525 16.89 28.96 17.71
N ASP A 526 15.66 28.43 17.56
CA ASP A 526 15.14 27.38 18.43
C ASP A 526 14.30 26.36 17.62
N VAL A 527 14.49 25.08 17.92
CA VAL A 527 13.83 23.99 17.20
C VAL A 527 13.18 23.02 18.20
N VAL A 528 11.87 22.86 18.08
CA VAL A 528 11.07 21.99 18.93
C VAL A 528 10.65 20.75 18.17
N ARG A 529 11.09 19.56 18.58
CA ARG A 529 10.63 18.29 18.00
C ARG A 529 9.24 17.95 18.51
N GLU A 530 8.33 17.68 17.60
CA GLU A 530 6.89 17.48 17.85
C GLU A 530 6.60 16.48 18.96
N THR A 531 7.23 15.30 18.93
CA THR A 531 6.92 14.18 19.82
C THR A 531 7.81 14.11 21.07
N ALA A 532 8.87 14.90 21.16
CA ALA A 532 9.87 14.76 22.23
C ALA A 532 9.30 15.08 23.60
N ALA A 533 8.56 16.18 23.74
CA ALA A 533 7.99 16.59 25.02
C ALA A 533 6.86 15.67 25.47
N SER A 534 5.96 15.32 24.58
CA SER A 534 4.84 14.42 24.85
C SER A 534 5.31 12.99 25.17
N GLY A 535 6.35 12.51 24.48
CA GLY A 535 6.97 11.22 24.78
C GLY A 535 7.60 11.18 26.19
N MET A 536 8.29 12.23 26.60
CA MET A 536 8.86 12.34 27.96
C MET A 536 7.76 12.42 29.03
N GLU A 537 6.68 13.15 28.78
CA GLU A 537 5.53 13.21 29.68
C GLU A 537 4.85 11.84 29.82
N MET A 538 4.64 11.13 28.71
CA MET A 538 4.09 9.77 28.73
C MET A 538 5.00 8.81 29.50
N GLY A 539 6.33 8.92 29.35
CA GLY A 539 7.32 8.16 30.10
C GLY A 539 7.24 8.44 31.61
N ALA A 540 7.06 9.70 32.02
CA ALA A 540 6.88 10.09 33.42
C ALA A 540 5.61 9.47 34.03
N ARG A 541 4.51 9.46 33.27
CA ARG A 541 3.24 8.81 33.70
C ARG A 541 3.38 7.30 33.78
N ALA A 542 4.08 6.68 32.86
CA ALA A 542 4.38 5.25 32.90
C ALA A 542 5.16 4.86 34.15
N LEU A 543 6.19 5.63 34.53
CA LEU A 543 6.93 5.43 35.76
C LEU A 543 6.03 5.55 37.02
N ALA A 544 5.05 6.47 37.01
CA ALA A 544 4.07 6.59 38.07
C ALA A 544 3.22 5.32 38.21
N LEU A 545 2.75 4.77 37.10
CA LEU A 545 1.96 3.53 37.07
C LEU A 545 2.78 2.31 37.51
N LEU A 546 4.10 2.35 37.32
CA LEU A 546 5.04 1.33 37.84
C LEU A 546 5.44 1.52 39.31
N GLY A 547 4.86 2.52 40.00
CA GLY A 547 5.06 2.74 41.42
C GLY A 547 6.29 3.58 41.80
N HIS A 548 6.95 4.22 40.85
CA HIS A 548 8.05 5.14 41.16
C HIS A 548 7.54 6.45 41.79
N ASP A 549 8.24 6.97 42.77
CA ASP A 549 7.91 8.23 43.44
C ASP A 549 8.07 9.45 42.54
N ALA A 550 7.58 10.61 42.96
CA ALA A 550 7.58 11.83 42.17
C ALA A 550 9.02 12.33 41.90
N GLU A 551 9.92 12.20 42.83
CA GLU A 551 11.30 12.68 42.72
C GLU A 551 12.08 11.83 41.70
N ALA A 552 12.00 10.49 41.79
CA ALA A 552 12.61 9.56 40.84
C ALA A 552 12.10 9.79 39.42
N ARG A 553 10.80 10.08 39.23
CA ARG A 553 10.22 10.38 37.93
C ARG A 553 10.78 11.69 37.31
N VAL A 554 10.84 12.75 38.12
CA VAL A 554 11.39 14.04 37.70
C VAL A 554 12.86 13.89 37.32
N GLN A 555 13.63 13.18 38.12
CA GLN A 555 15.04 12.93 37.85
C GLN A 555 15.26 12.09 36.59
N ALA A 556 14.45 11.03 36.38
CA ALA A 556 14.53 10.20 35.19
C ALA A 556 14.26 11.01 33.91
N VAL A 557 13.21 11.84 33.89
CA VAL A 557 12.87 12.71 32.75
C VAL A 557 13.95 13.74 32.50
N ARG A 558 14.50 14.35 33.55
CA ARG A 558 15.62 15.31 33.43
C ARG A 558 16.83 14.65 32.80
N THR A 559 17.26 13.50 33.31
CA THR A 559 18.40 12.75 32.78
C THR A 559 18.16 12.33 31.32
N ALA A 560 16.94 11.89 30.99
CA ALA A 560 16.59 11.53 29.62
C ALA A 560 16.67 12.73 28.65
N ARG A 561 16.20 13.91 29.08
CA ARG A 561 16.30 15.15 28.29
C ARG A 561 17.75 15.59 28.08
N GLU A 562 18.57 15.53 29.13
CA GLU A 562 19.99 15.88 29.04
C GLU A 562 20.74 14.94 28.07
N ARG A 563 20.52 13.66 28.18
CA ARG A 563 21.11 12.65 27.27
C ARG A 563 20.65 12.85 25.81
N ASP A 564 19.37 13.14 25.62
CA ASP A 564 18.83 13.38 24.29
C ASP A 564 19.41 14.66 23.63
N ARG A 565 19.56 15.74 24.41
CA ARG A 565 20.19 16.98 23.95
C ARG A 565 21.67 16.77 23.61
N ALA A 566 22.41 16.08 24.47
CA ALA A 566 23.83 15.78 24.22
C ALA A 566 24.01 14.87 22.97
N ARG A 567 23.08 13.97 22.72
CA ARG A 567 23.07 13.12 21.53
C ARG A 567 22.78 13.93 20.27
N LEU A 568 21.80 14.83 20.33
CA LEU A 568 21.46 15.71 19.20
C LEU A 568 22.67 16.56 18.77
N GLU A 569 23.35 17.13 19.76
CA GLU A 569 24.53 17.97 19.51
C GLU A 569 25.70 17.17 18.91
N ARG A 570 25.99 15.97 19.41
CA ARG A 570 27.02 15.08 18.84
C ARG A 570 26.70 14.70 17.39
N GLN A 571 25.44 14.40 17.10
CA GLN A 571 25.01 14.06 15.73
C GLN A 571 25.12 15.28 14.80
N ARG A 572 24.77 16.47 15.28
CA ARG A 572 24.94 17.72 14.55
C ARG A 572 26.42 17.99 14.19
N GLN A 573 27.33 17.82 15.15
CA GLN A 573 28.77 17.98 14.92
C GLN A 573 29.31 16.96 13.93
N ALA A 574 28.86 15.71 14.00
CA ALA A 574 29.24 14.67 13.05
C ALA A 574 28.82 14.99 11.62
N VAL A 575 27.62 15.55 11.42
CA VAL A 575 27.14 16.01 10.11
C VAL A 575 27.90 17.23 9.61
N GLY A 576 28.19 18.19 10.49
CA GLY A 576 28.94 19.42 10.15
C GLY A 576 30.37 19.16 9.67
N GLY A 577 30.98 18.04 10.10
CA GLY A 577 32.33 17.64 9.69
C GLY A 577 32.39 16.75 8.42
N ALA A 578 31.25 16.30 7.89
CA ALA A 578 31.22 15.41 6.74
C ALA A 578 31.29 16.17 5.40
N ARG A 579 32.10 15.66 4.45
CA ARG A 579 32.20 16.22 3.10
C ARG A 579 30.89 16.14 2.31
N ASP A 580 30.07 15.13 2.62
CA ASP A 580 28.74 14.92 2.04
C ASP A 580 27.69 14.93 3.17
N ARG A 581 27.06 16.10 3.36
CA ARG A 581 26.04 16.31 4.41
C ARG A 581 24.81 15.44 4.25
N GLU A 582 24.32 15.24 3.04
CA GLU A 582 23.14 14.40 2.78
C GLU A 582 23.41 12.94 3.11
N ALA A 583 24.56 12.40 2.72
CA ALA A 583 24.96 11.03 3.05
C ALA A 583 25.20 10.85 4.57
N ALA A 584 25.70 11.87 5.26
CA ALA A 584 25.90 11.84 6.72
C ALA A 584 24.56 11.87 7.48
N ILE A 585 23.60 12.67 7.03
CA ILE A 585 22.25 12.72 7.59
C ILE A 585 21.51 11.39 7.39
N GLY A 586 21.64 10.76 6.22
CA GLY A 586 21.05 9.45 5.93
C GLY A 586 21.58 8.29 6.79
N ARG A 587 22.72 8.49 7.50
CA ARG A 587 23.29 7.52 8.44
C ARG A 587 22.84 7.73 9.89
N ILE A 588 22.00 8.71 10.18
CA ILE A 588 21.45 8.94 11.52
C ILE A 588 20.35 7.91 11.79
N LEU A 589 20.74 6.73 12.28
CA LEU A 589 19.82 5.69 12.69
C LEU A 589 19.23 6.02 14.08
N PRO A 590 17.95 5.70 14.34
CA PRO A 590 17.41 5.70 15.70
C PRO A 590 18.20 4.67 16.52
N GLN A 591 19.05 5.13 17.43
CA GLN A 591 19.77 4.22 18.30
C GLN A 591 18.81 3.65 19.36
N PRO A 592 18.81 2.33 19.62
CA PRO A 592 18.04 1.76 20.71
C PRO A 592 18.47 2.38 22.04
N VAL A 593 17.49 2.62 22.92
CA VAL A 593 17.75 3.07 24.30
C VAL A 593 18.42 1.91 25.05
N ARG A 594 19.75 1.97 25.25
CA ARG A 594 20.45 0.98 26.08
C ARG A 594 20.21 1.29 27.56
N ARG A 595 20.07 0.25 28.37
CA ARG A 595 20.16 0.36 29.84
C ARG A 595 21.51 0.98 30.19
N ALA A 596 21.52 1.93 31.10
CA ALA A 596 22.77 2.40 31.69
C ALA A 596 23.34 1.24 32.51
N ASP A 597 24.51 0.72 32.11
CA ASP A 597 25.26 -0.19 32.96
C ASP A 597 25.61 0.55 34.24
N GLU A 598 25.55 -0.12 35.38
CA GLU A 598 25.75 0.44 36.73
C GLU A 598 27.13 1.10 36.93
N ASN A 599 28.06 0.98 35.99
CA ASN A 599 29.43 1.47 36.04
C ASN A 599 29.79 2.63 35.08
N GLY A 600 28.83 3.46 34.67
CA GLY A 600 29.16 4.78 34.11
C GLY A 600 30.00 4.87 32.81
N SER A 601 30.41 3.77 32.20
CA SER A 601 31.23 3.76 30.99
C SER A 601 30.38 3.54 29.74
N THR A 602 29.94 4.64 29.12
CA THR A 602 29.21 4.66 27.85
C THR A 602 30.13 4.97 26.68
N ASP A 603 31.26 4.32 26.54
CA ASP A 603 32.10 4.48 25.34
C ASP A 603 32.69 3.14 24.91
N ARG A 604 31.89 2.37 24.18
CA ARG A 604 32.42 1.47 23.16
C ARG A 604 31.70 1.74 21.85
N ALA A 605 32.42 2.31 20.91
CA ALA A 605 32.02 2.38 19.52
C ALA A 605 31.64 0.99 19.00
N PRO A 606 30.65 0.85 18.09
CA PRO A 606 30.38 -0.42 17.44
C PRO A 606 31.66 -0.88 16.68
N PRO A 607 31.94 -2.18 16.63
CA PRO A 607 33.00 -2.69 15.75
C PRO A 607 32.62 -2.37 14.29
N ASP A 608 33.64 -2.11 13.49
CA ASP A 608 33.64 -1.71 12.07
C ASP A 608 32.83 -2.63 11.14
#